data_c8f145a8e3507f08a0a117ffe7a3a985
#
_entry.id   c8f145a8e3507f08a0a117ffe7a3a985
#
_cell.length_a   1.000
_cell.length_b   1.000
_cell.length_c   1.000
_cell.angle_alpha   90.00
_cell.angle_beta   90.00
_cell.angle_gamma   90.00
#
_symmetry.space_group_name_H-M   'P 1'
#
loop_
_entity.id
_entity.type
_entity.pdbx_description
1 polymer ?
#
loop_
_entity_poly.entity_id
_entity_poly.type
_entity_poly.pdbx_seq_one_letter_code
_entity_poly.pdbx_strand_id
1 'polypeptide(L)'
;MTEEKAKVKKESFMQGVMTIMFSQILIKVLGLIYTLYLTNRDGFGDAGNAIYISGYQIYALLLTISSIGVPNAISKLVSERLALGDNKGANRIFKVALATFGIIGAIGTMLLFFGAHTIAYNWIQIPEAELTLIALSPAIFFVSISSVFRGYFNGRRTLKITARAQTLEQIFKTVLTIVIVEIVAYVTSTSTEMMAAGANVATTIATFSSFAYMFIYYKTKRKEIGNEIAQTVNYKYEDVKTIVKKILMVSIPLTLSSIMTSFNKNIDSFTVKRILNTYLSSDVAKKLYGILGGKVDTITNLPLAINIAFSTALVPAISAAKAKNDNETATKRVSFSLMTSMLIGLPCVVGLVVFAQPILNLLYPKANEGAVLLQLVAIGVIFSILNQTISGALQGFGKVMVPAFALGAGCVVKLILNLILLRIPALNVYGAAIATIACHATAFAIVFIVLQKYIKLDLLFKKFVIKPGIAAGIMGVCSYTIYNLLSNTFLHGNKATIISIIFAVIIYLMSVVALKIYSKEDIKMLPKGDKILNILTKMKIY
;
A
#
# COMPACT_ATOMS: atom_id res chain seq x y z
N MET A 1 31.75 -22.84 36.84
CA MET A 1 30.95 -21.66 36.46
C MET A 1 30.71 -21.69 34.96
N THR A 2 29.58 -22.20 34.58
CA THR A 2 29.16 -22.43 33.20
C THR A 2 28.66 -21.14 32.60
N GLU A 3 29.38 -20.61 31.61
CA GLU A 3 28.92 -19.48 30.77
C GLU A 3 27.67 -19.93 30.01
N GLU A 4 26.54 -19.47 30.45
CA GLU A 4 25.27 -19.53 29.73
C GLU A 4 25.37 -18.61 28.49
N LYS A 5 25.82 -19.20 27.38
CA LYS A 5 25.80 -18.52 26.07
C LYS A 5 24.36 -18.17 25.79
N ALA A 6 24.01 -16.89 25.92
CA ALA A 6 22.75 -16.32 25.46
C ALA A 6 22.66 -16.56 23.95
N LYS A 7 22.15 -17.72 23.54
CA LYS A 7 21.73 -18.01 22.18
C LYS A 7 20.65 -16.99 21.84
N VAL A 8 20.98 -15.99 21.02
CA VAL A 8 19.98 -15.17 20.35
C VAL A 8 19.01 -16.15 19.69
N LYS A 9 17.80 -16.28 20.25
CA LYS A 9 16.74 -17.14 19.72
C LYS A 9 16.51 -16.69 18.27
N LYS A 10 17.01 -17.46 17.29
CA LYS A 10 16.69 -17.24 15.88
C LYS A 10 15.19 -17.33 15.78
N GLU A 11 14.56 -16.21 15.42
CA GLU A 11 13.12 -16.16 15.21
C GLU A 11 12.72 -17.19 14.18
N SER A 12 11.62 -17.90 14.44
CA SER A 12 10.99 -18.67 13.40
C SER A 12 10.60 -17.70 12.26
N PHE A 13 10.95 -18.04 11.03
CA PHE A 13 10.61 -17.25 9.83
C PHE A 13 9.12 -16.81 9.85
N MET A 14 8.24 -17.72 10.29
CA MET A 14 6.80 -17.45 10.39
C MET A 14 6.48 -16.36 11.42
N GLN A 15 7.15 -16.34 12.57
CA GLN A 15 6.96 -15.29 13.58
C GLN A 15 7.38 -13.91 13.06
N GLY A 16 8.49 -13.84 12.32
CA GLY A 16 8.93 -12.60 11.68
C GLY A 16 7.92 -12.10 10.65
N VAL A 17 7.40 -12.97 9.80
CA VAL A 17 6.37 -12.64 8.80
C VAL A 17 5.09 -12.13 9.47
N MET A 18 4.58 -12.82 10.49
CA MET A 18 3.39 -12.40 11.24
C MET A 18 3.59 -11.03 11.91
N THR A 19 4.77 -10.77 12.45
CA THR A 19 5.09 -9.45 13.04
C THR A 19 5.04 -8.34 11.99
N ILE A 20 5.58 -8.57 10.79
CA ILE A 20 5.51 -7.60 9.69
C ILE A 20 4.05 -7.39 9.26
N MET A 21 3.26 -8.45 9.09
CA MET A 21 1.85 -8.34 8.70
C MET A 21 1.04 -7.51 9.71
N PHE A 22 1.19 -7.79 11.00
CA PHE A 22 0.53 -7.01 12.04
C PHE A 22 0.95 -5.54 12.03
N SER A 23 2.25 -5.28 11.88
CA SER A 23 2.80 -3.92 11.73
C SER A 23 2.17 -3.19 10.54
N GLN A 24 2.02 -3.86 9.38
CA GLN A 24 1.43 -3.25 8.19
C GLN A 24 -0.05 -2.88 8.39
N ILE A 25 -0.84 -3.71 9.09
CA ILE A 25 -2.23 -3.39 9.43
C ILE A 25 -2.28 -2.16 10.34
N LEU A 26 -1.46 -2.15 11.40
CA LEU A 26 -1.39 -1.01 12.33
C LEU A 26 -1.01 0.30 11.61
N ILE A 27 -0.03 0.24 10.69
CA ILE A 27 0.38 1.38 9.87
C ILE A 27 -0.81 1.93 9.05
N LYS A 28 -1.64 1.07 8.49
CA LYS A 28 -2.82 1.49 7.71
C LYS A 28 -3.89 2.13 8.59
N VAL A 29 -4.14 1.58 9.77
CA VAL A 29 -5.09 2.14 10.75
C VAL A 29 -4.61 3.52 11.24
N LEU A 30 -3.34 3.63 11.62
CA LEU A 30 -2.76 4.92 12.02
C LEU A 30 -2.77 5.93 10.87
N GLY A 31 -2.53 5.47 9.64
CA GLY A 31 -2.64 6.28 8.43
C GLY A 31 -4.03 6.87 8.24
N LEU A 32 -5.07 6.05 8.44
CA LEU A 32 -6.46 6.52 8.38
C LEU A 32 -6.75 7.57 9.47
N ILE A 33 -6.29 7.34 10.70
CA ILE A 33 -6.55 8.26 11.84
C ILE A 33 -6.07 9.68 11.53
N TYR A 34 -4.81 9.87 11.14
CA TYR A 34 -4.32 11.22 10.86
C TYR A 34 -4.96 11.86 9.62
N THR A 35 -5.31 11.06 8.61
CA THR A 35 -6.00 11.56 7.41
C THR A 35 -7.40 12.04 7.75
N LEU A 36 -8.14 11.28 8.59
CA LEU A 36 -9.46 11.69 9.09
C LEU A 36 -9.35 12.98 9.90
N TYR A 37 -8.36 13.07 10.79
CA TYR A 37 -8.12 14.28 11.57
C TYR A 37 -7.87 15.49 10.66
N LEU A 38 -6.93 15.38 9.70
CA LEU A 38 -6.58 16.50 8.81
C LEU A 38 -7.78 16.98 8.01
N THR A 39 -8.53 16.07 7.38
CA THR A 39 -9.67 16.43 6.52
C THR A 39 -10.80 17.10 7.31
N ASN A 40 -11.00 16.72 8.58
CA ASN A 40 -12.03 17.29 9.44
C ASN A 40 -11.56 18.55 10.21
N ARG A 41 -10.28 18.93 10.10
CA ARG A 41 -9.75 20.11 10.77
C ARG A 41 -10.23 21.39 10.08
N ASP A 42 -10.73 22.36 10.87
CA ASP A 42 -11.16 23.65 10.34
C ASP A 42 -9.99 24.38 9.66
N GLY A 43 -10.26 24.97 8.51
CA GLY A 43 -9.25 25.60 7.66
C GLY A 43 -8.40 24.64 6.83
N PHE A 44 -8.51 23.30 6.99
CA PHE A 44 -7.80 22.32 6.18
C PHE A 44 -8.71 21.73 5.07
N GLY A 45 -9.64 20.87 5.42
CA GLY A 45 -10.64 20.30 4.52
C GLY A 45 -10.06 19.64 3.26
N ASP A 46 -10.84 19.67 2.17
CA ASP A 46 -10.43 19.09 0.88
C ASP A 46 -9.34 19.90 0.18
N ALA A 47 -9.33 21.21 0.35
CA ALA A 47 -8.29 22.09 -0.21
C ALA A 47 -6.93 21.81 0.45
N GLY A 48 -6.90 21.67 1.78
CA GLY A 48 -5.68 21.26 2.50
C GLY A 48 -5.21 19.86 2.12
N ASN A 49 -6.13 18.91 1.90
CA ASN A 49 -5.79 17.61 1.34
C ASN A 49 -5.12 17.72 -0.03
N ALA A 50 -5.61 18.56 -0.92
CA ALA A 50 -5.02 18.75 -2.24
C ALA A 50 -3.56 19.22 -2.13
N ILE A 51 -3.29 20.20 -1.26
CA ILE A 51 -1.95 20.72 -1.01
C ILE A 51 -1.04 19.62 -0.42
N TYR A 52 -1.53 18.96 0.64
CA TYR A 52 -0.81 17.89 1.34
C TYR A 52 -0.42 16.74 0.41
N ILE A 53 -1.40 16.18 -0.35
CA ILE A 53 -1.17 15.03 -1.21
C ILE A 53 -0.33 15.37 -2.43
N SER A 54 -0.40 16.58 -2.96
CA SER A 54 0.43 17.04 -4.08
C SER A 54 1.92 16.89 -3.76
N GLY A 55 2.36 17.41 -2.62
CA GLY A 55 3.74 17.22 -2.16
C GLY A 55 4.05 15.76 -1.85
N TYR A 56 3.13 15.09 -1.15
CA TYR A 56 3.33 13.70 -0.73
C TYR A 56 3.44 12.70 -1.89
N GLN A 57 2.70 12.87 -2.99
CA GLN A 57 2.77 11.98 -4.17
C GLN A 57 4.12 12.07 -4.90
N ILE A 58 4.67 13.28 -5.03
CA ILE A 58 6.02 13.48 -5.60
C ILE A 58 7.08 12.84 -4.69
N TYR A 59 7.00 13.11 -3.39
CA TYR A 59 7.87 12.47 -2.41
C TYR A 59 7.75 10.93 -2.47
N ALA A 60 6.52 10.39 -2.55
CA ALA A 60 6.27 8.95 -2.62
C ALA A 60 6.85 8.30 -3.88
N LEU A 61 6.90 9.02 -5.02
CA LEU A 61 7.57 8.56 -6.22
C LEU A 61 9.08 8.41 -5.99
N LEU A 62 9.72 9.45 -5.45
CA LEU A 62 11.15 9.44 -5.14
C LEU A 62 11.50 8.42 -4.05
N LEU A 63 10.64 8.31 -3.02
CA LEU A 63 10.71 7.28 -1.99
C LEU A 63 10.69 5.88 -2.60
N THR A 64 9.81 5.62 -3.56
CA THR A 64 9.68 4.32 -4.22
C THR A 64 10.95 3.93 -4.95
N ILE A 65 11.57 4.87 -5.66
CA ILE A 65 12.83 4.66 -6.35
C ILE A 65 13.94 4.29 -5.35
N SER A 66 13.97 4.95 -4.20
CA SER A 66 15.04 4.80 -3.21
C SER A 66 14.84 3.62 -2.25
N SER A 67 13.60 3.14 -2.02
CA SER A 67 13.32 2.35 -0.80
C SER A 67 12.75 0.96 -1.00
N ILE A 68 12.14 0.61 -2.14
CA ILE A 68 11.41 -0.66 -2.25
C ILE A 68 12.28 -1.82 -2.70
N GLY A 69 13.00 -1.68 -3.79
CA GLY A 69 13.90 -2.71 -4.32
C GLY A 69 15.19 -2.88 -3.53
N VAL A 70 15.67 -1.79 -2.94
CA VAL A 70 16.97 -1.71 -2.25
C VAL A 70 17.05 -2.63 -1.02
N PRO A 71 16.09 -2.63 -0.08
CA PRO A 71 16.14 -3.53 1.07
C PRO A 71 16.14 -5.00 0.66
N ASN A 72 15.37 -5.36 -0.36
CA ASN A 72 15.31 -6.74 -0.83
C ASN A 72 16.62 -7.18 -1.49
N ALA A 73 17.24 -6.32 -2.29
CA ALA A 73 18.52 -6.59 -2.91
C ALA A 73 19.64 -6.76 -1.87
N ILE A 74 19.74 -5.82 -0.94
CA ILE A 74 20.72 -5.88 0.14
C ILE A 74 20.48 -7.10 1.03
N SER A 75 19.24 -7.37 1.40
CA SER A 75 18.86 -8.55 2.20
C SER A 75 19.30 -9.84 1.54
N LYS A 76 19.07 -9.99 0.23
CA LYS A 76 19.53 -11.15 -0.55
C LYS A 76 21.06 -11.28 -0.50
N LEU A 77 21.78 -10.23 -0.92
CA LEU A 77 23.24 -10.27 -0.99
C LEU A 77 23.90 -10.48 0.36
N VAL A 78 23.39 -9.86 1.43
CA VAL A 78 23.87 -10.04 2.80
C VAL A 78 23.60 -11.47 3.29
N SER A 79 22.40 -12.01 3.07
CA SER A 79 22.08 -13.37 3.49
C SER A 79 22.88 -14.44 2.76
N GLU A 80 23.17 -14.24 1.46
CA GLU A 80 24.06 -15.12 0.68
C GLU A 80 25.47 -15.15 1.27
N ARG A 81 26.04 -13.99 1.63
CA ARG A 81 27.38 -13.92 2.23
C ARG A 81 27.43 -14.56 3.62
N LEU A 82 26.41 -14.28 4.45
CA LEU A 82 26.33 -14.88 5.80
C LEU A 82 26.17 -16.39 5.74
N ALA A 83 25.45 -16.92 4.75
CA ALA A 83 25.30 -18.36 4.56
C ALA A 83 26.62 -19.07 4.19
N LEU A 84 27.55 -18.34 3.54
CA LEU A 84 28.89 -18.81 3.19
C LEU A 84 29.93 -18.56 4.29
N GLY A 85 29.52 -18.01 5.46
CA GLY A 85 30.43 -17.64 6.54
C GLY A 85 31.24 -16.36 6.28
N ASP A 86 30.91 -15.61 5.22
CA ASP A 86 31.60 -14.36 4.84
C ASP A 86 30.96 -13.14 5.53
N ASN A 87 31.13 -13.03 6.83
CA ASN A 87 30.61 -11.89 7.62
C ASN A 87 31.27 -10.55 7.21
N LYS A 88 32.55 -10.60 6.81
CA LYS A 88 33.30 -9.42 6.34
C LYS A 88 32.75 -8.92 5.01
N GLY A 89 32.42 -9.81 4.07
CA GLY A 89 31.78 -9.48 2.80
C GLY A 89 30.36 -8.92 2.99
N ALA A 90 29.56 -9.51 3.89
CA ALA A 90 28.24 -9.00 4.25
C ALA A 90 28.28 -7.56 4.80
N ASN A 91 29.25 -7.26 5.69
CA ASN A 91 29.44 -5.91 6.22
C ASN A 91 30.00 -4.93 5.16
N ARG A 92 30.81 -5.41 4.22
CA ARG A 92 31.29 -4.61 3.09
C ARG A 92 30.12 -4.19 2.18
N ILE A 93 29.22 -5.12 1.85
CA ILE A 93 27.98 -4.82 1.08
C ILE A 93 27.19 -3.73 1.80
N PHE A 94 26.97 -3.84 3.12
CA PHE A 94 26.28 -2.84 3.91
C PHE A 94 26.94 -1.46 3.84
N LYS A 95 28.26 -1.36 4.02
CA LYS A 95 28.99 -0.09 3.98
C LYS A 95 28.95 0.56 2.59
N VAL A 96 29.15 -0.23 1.54
CA VAL A 96 29.09 0.25 0.15
C VAL A 96 27.68 0.74 -0.16
N ALA A 97 26.65 -0.02 0.21
CA ALA A 97 25.26 0.39 0.03
C ALA A 97 24.94 1.67 0.80
N LEU A 98 25.43 1.81 2.05
CA LEU A 98 25.21 2.99 2.88
C LEU A 98 25.80 4.26 2.23
N ALA A 99 27.02 4.18 1.72
CA ALA A 99 27.65 5.30 1.00
C ALA A 99 26.90 5.63 -0.30
N THR A 100 26.59 4.62 -1.12
CA THR A 100 25.91 4.80 -2.42
C THR A 100 24.52 5.41 -2.25
N PHE A 101 23.70 4.82 -1.39
CA PHE A 101 22.31 5.30 -1.17
C PHE A 101 22.25 6.55 -0.28
N GLY A 102 23.28 6.82 0.51
CA GLY A 102 23.46 8.11 1.17
C GLY A 102 23.66 9.24 0.15
N ILE A 103 24.54 9.03 -0.85
CA ILE A 103 24.76 10.00 -1.94
C ILE A 103 23.48 10.16 -2.79
N ILE A 104 22.84 9.05 -3.19
CA ILE A 104 21.57 9.09 -3.97
C ILE A 104 20.48 9.83 -3.18
N GLY A 105 20.35 9.56 -1.89
CA GLY A 105 19.40 10.24 -1.02
C GLY A 105 19.69 11.74 -0.87
N ALA A 106 20.97 12.13 -0.74
CA ALA A 106 21.36 13.53 -0.69
C ALA A 106 21.05 14.26 -2.01
N ILE A 107 21.38 13.65 -3.14
CA ILE A 107 21.03 14.19 -4.46
C ILE A 107 19.50 14.33 -4.61
N GLY A 108 18.72 13.29 -4.24
CA GLY A 108 17.26 13.33 -4.28
C GLY A 108 16.68 14.43 -3.40
N THR A 109 17.25 14.64 -2.21
CA THR A 109 16.88 15.76 -1.31
C THR A 109 17.14 17.12 -1.98
N MET A 110 18.33 17.32 -2.56
CA MET A 110 18.66 18.56 -3.25
C MET A 110 17.76 18.81 -4.46
N LEU A 111 17.52 17.77 -5.26
CA LEU A 111 16.63 17.87 -6.43
C LEU A 111 15.20 18.27 -6.02
N LEU A 112 14.65 17.69 -4.95
CA LEU A 112 13.32 18.05 -4.49
C LEU A 112 13.31 19.43 -3.85
N PHE A 113 14.32 19.79 -3.05
CA PHE A 113 14.39 21.08 -2.38
C PHE A 113 14.48 22.24 -3.40
N PHE A 114 15.43 22.19 -4.31
CA PHE A 114 15.61 23.25 -5.32
C PHE A 114 14.57 23.16 -6.44
N GLY A 115 14.00 21.99 -6.71
CA GLY A 115 12.95 21.78 -7.69
C GLY A 115 11.55 22.09 -7.18
N ALA A 116 11.36 22.32 -5.87
CA ALA A 116 10.05 22.48 -5.24
C ALA A 116 9.19 23.57 -5.92
N HIS A 117 9.76 24.74 -6.16
CA HIS A 117 9.10 25.84 -6.86
C HIS A 117 8.61 25.42 -8.26
N THR A 118 9.51 24.90 -9.09
CA THR A 118 9.17 24.47 -10.46
C THR A 118 8.10 23.39 -10.48
N ILE A 119 8.17 22.43 -9.55
CA ILE A 119 7.19 21.35 -9.43
C ILE A 119 5.82 21.91 -9.01
N ALA A 120 5.77 22.76 -7.98
CA ALA A 120 4.52 23.32 -7.48
C ALA A 120 3.83 24.23 -8.49
N TYR A 121 4.57 25.14 -9.11
CA TYR A 121 4.01 26.15 -10.01
C TYR A 121 3.77 25.63 -11.43
N ASN A 122 4.76 24.92 -12.00
CA ASN A 122 4.70 24.59 -13.44
C ASN A 122 4.11 23.19 -13.69
N TRP A 123 4.37 22.21 -12.82
CA TRP A 123 3.95 20.83 -13.07
C TRP A 123 2.59 20.52 -12.44
N ILE A 124 2.42 20.79 -11.15
CA ILE A 124 1.20 20.47 -10.40
C ILE A 124 0.19 21.61 -10.48
N GLN A 125 0.68 22.86 -10.64
CA GLN A 125 -0.09 24.10 -10.63
C GLN A 125 -0.86 24.32 -9.30
N ILE A 126 -0.27 23.90 -8.19
CA ILE A 126 -0.71 24.20 -6.83
C ILE A 126 0.46 24.88 -6.12
N PRO A 127 0.59 26.22 -6.21
CA PRO A 127 1.71 26.96 -5.64
C PRO A 127 1.90 26.69 -4.14
N GLU A 128 0.82 26.55 -3.41
CA GLU A 128 0.83 26.28 -1.97
C GLU A 128 1.48 24.92 -1.61
N ALA A 129 1.70 24.04 -2.59
CA ALA A 129 2.41 22.78 -2.39
C ALA A 129 3.94 22.96 -2.30
N GLU A 130 4.49 24.13 -2.62
CA GLU A 130 5.93 24.40 -2.56
C GLU A 130 6.49 24.12 -1.15
N LEU A 131 5.87 24.69 -0.11
CA LEU A 131 6.30 24.47 1.26
C LEU A 131 6.20 23.01 1.69
N THR A 132 5.21 22.26 1.18
CA THR A 132 5.11 20.82 1.49
C THR A 132 6.24 20.01 0.84
N LEU A 133 6.66 20.36 -0.38
CA LEU A 133 7.79 19.73 -1.07
C LEU A 133 9.11 20.01 -0.37
N ILE A 134 9.33 21.26 0.05
CA ILE A 134 10.50 21.67 0.84
C ILE A 134 10.53 20.88 2.18
N ALA A 135 9.39 20.81 2.88
CA ALA A 135 9.28 20.09 4.15
C ALA A 135 9.59 18.58 4.02
N LEU A 136 9.26 17.97 2.88
CA LEU A 136 9.48 16.54 2.61
C LEU A 136 10.87 16.24 2.05
N SER A 137 11.58 17.23 1.53
CA SER A 137 12.86 16.98 0.86
C SER A 137 13.90 16.26 1.75
N PRO A 138 14.10 16.57 3.05
CA PRO A 138 15.07 15.86 3.88
C PRO A 138 14.65 14.42 4.17
N ALA A 139 13.34 14.12 4.10
CA ALA A 139 12.84 12.76 4.32
C ALA A 139 13.41 11.76 3.31
N ILE A 140 13.69 12.18 2.07
CA ILE A 140 14.28 11.32 1.02
C ILE A 140 15.63 10.77 1.47
N PHE A 141 16.48 11.60 2.08
CA PHE A 141 17.77 11.18 2.61
C PHE A 141 17.61 10.14 3.71
N PHE A 142 16.77 10.41 4.71
CA PHE A 142 16.57 9.49 5.83
C PHE A 142 15.97 8.17 5.39
N VAL A 143 15.03 8.17 4.45
CA VAL A 143 14.44 6.95 3.92
C VAL A 143 15.44 6.14 3.10
N SER A 144 16.25 6.78 2.26
CA SER A 144 17.29 6.10 1.47
C SER A 144 18.26 5.34 2.36
N ILE A 145 18.74 5.96 3.43
CA ILE A 145 19.64 5.33 4.42
C ILE A 145 18.89 4.24 5.21
N SER A 146 17.66 4.52 5.66
CA SER A 146 16.82 3.54 6.37
C SER A 146 16.59 2.26 5.56
N SER A 147 16.47 2.38 4.24
CA SER A 147 16.31 1.26 3.32
C SER A 147 17.51 0.31 3.34
N VAL A 148 18.71 0.86 3.45
CA VAL A 148 19.95 0.07 3.59
C VAL A 148 19.97 -0.68 4.92
N PHE A 149 19.62 -0.02 6.04
CA PHE A 149 19.53 -0.66 7.35
C PHE A 149 18.48 -1.77 7.36
N ARG A 150 17.30 -1.53 6.78
CA ARG A 150 16.24 -2.53 6.63
C ARG A 150 16.76 -3.75 5.87
N GLY A 151 17.43 -3.54 4.75
CA GLY A 151 18.03 -4.62 3.96
C GLY A 151 19.07 -5.42 4.74
N TYR A 152 19.95 -4.75 5.47
CA TYR A 152 20.98 -5.38 6.28
C TYR A 152 20.38 -6.23 7.41
N PHE A 153 19.43 -5.69 8.19
CA PHE A 153 18.78 -6.44 9.27
C PHE A 153 17.91 -7.59 8.77
N ASN A 154 17.22 -7.39 7.65
CA ASN A 154 16.43 -8.46 7.02
C ASN A 154 17.33 -9.61 6.54
N GLY A 155 18.49 -9.28 5.93
CA GLY A 155 19.49 -10.27 5.53
C GLY A 155 20.10 -11.04 6.69
N ARG A 156 20.17 -10.43 7.88
CA ARG A 156 20.58 -11.06 9.15
C ARG A 156 19.45 -11.81 9.84
N ARG A 157 18.26 -11.91 9.24
CA ARG A 157 17.04 -12.54 9.80
C ARG A 157 16.54 -11.87 11.09
N THR A 158 16.73 -10.56 11.24
CA THR A 158 16.23 -9.77 12.38
C THR A 158 15.06 -8.88 11.94
N LEU A 159 14.01 -9.50 11.38
CA LEU A 159 12.84 -8.82 10.77
C LEU A 159 12.08 -7.92 11.76
N LYS A 160 12.09 -8.26 13.07
CA LYS A 160 11.44 -7.46 14.12
C LYS A 160 11.96 -6.03 14.19
N ILE A 161 13.24 -5.81 13.91
CA ILE A 161 13.83 -4.46 13.95
C ILE A 161 13.22 -3.59 12.87
N THR A 162 13.10 -4.12 11.66
CA THR A 162 12.45 -3.43 10.54
C THR A 162 10.98 -3.14 10.84
N ALA A 163 10.23 -4.12 11.37
CA ALA A 163 8.83 -3.95 11.72
C ALA A 163 8.64 -2.87 12.81
N ARG A 164 9.46 -2.89 13.86
CA ARG A 164 9.42 -1.89 14.94
C ARG A 164 9.78 -0.49 14.43
N ALA A 165 10.80 -0.37 13.57
CA ALA A 165 11.19 0.90 12.98
C ALA A 165 10.04 1.52 12.17
N GLN A 166 9.35 0.72 11.34
CA GLN A 166 8.21 1.17 10.54
C GLN A 166 6.99 1.54 11.41
N THR A 167 6.72 0.76 12.45
CA THR A 167 5.64 1.07 13.40
C THR A 167 5.93 2.37 14.15
N LEU A 168 7.18 2.55 14.63
CA LEU A 168 7.62 3.78 15.29
C LEU A 168 7.46 5.00 14.37
N GLU A 169 7.93 4.89 13.12
CA GLU A 169 7.78 5.90 12.08
C GLU A 169 6.31 6.34 11.95
N GLN A 170 5.39 5.36 11.86
CA GLN A 170 3.98 5.68 11.69
C GLN A 170 3.34 6.28 12.94
N ILE A 171 3.72 5.83 14.13
CA ILE A 171 3.26 6.44 15.40
C ILE A 171 3.72 7.89 15.47
N PHE A 172 5.02 8.15 15.23
CA PHE A 172 5.54 9.52 15.21
C PHE A 172 4.85 10.37 14.16
N LYS A 173 4.66 9.84 12.95
CA LYS A 173 3.94 10.55 11.89
C LYS A 173 2.53 10.94 12.35
N THR A 174 1.77 10.01 12.90
CA THR A 174 0.39 10.27 13.33
C THR A 174 0.32 11.31 14.45
N VAL A 175 1.11 11.11 15.50
CA VAL A 175 1.11 12.01 16.67
C VAL A 175 1.61 13.40 16.29
N LEU A 176 2.76 13.47 15.62
CA LEU A 176 3.35 14.76 15.25
C LEU A 176 2.53 15.49 14.19
N THR A 177 1.85 14.80 13.29
CA THR A 177 0.92 15.46 12.34
C THR A 177 -0.16 16.22 13.12
N ILE A 178 -0.78 15.58 14.11
CA ILE A 178 -1.82 16.23 14.93
C ILE A 178 -1.23 17.41 15.72
N VAL A 179 -0.13 17.19 16.43
CA VAL A 179 0.49 18.21 17.28
C VAL A 179 0.99 19.41 16.47
N ILE A 180 1.74 19.17 15.40
CA ILE A 180 2.32 20.26 14.59
C ILE A 180 1.22 21.04 13.87
N VAL A 181 0.20 20.37 13.35
CA VAL A 181 -0.91 21.05 12.67
C VAL A 181 -1.69 21.93 13.64
N GLU A 182 -1.93 21.50 14.88
CA GLU A 182 -2.59 22.35 15.89
C GLU A 182 -1.72 23.56 16.28
N ILE A 183 -0.42 23.36 16.47
CA ILE A 183 0.50 24.48 16.78
C ILE A 183 0.51 25.49 15.61
N VAL A 184 0.64 24.98 14.37
CA VAL A 184 0.65 25.83 13.17
C VAL A 184 -0.68 26.56 13.01
N ALA A 185 -1.80 25.88 13.18
CA ALA A 185 -3.13 26.48 13.10
C ALA A 185 -3.33 27.61 14.12
N TYR A 186 -2.82 27.42 15.34
CA TYR A 186 -2.87 28.44 16.38
C TYR A 186 -2.00 29.65 16.01
N VAL A 187 -0.77 29.43 15.55
CA VAL A 187 0.19 30.51 15.26
C VAL A 187 -0.16 31.29 13.99
N THR A 188 -0.67 30.60 12.95
CA THR A 188 -0.89 31.17 11.61
C THR A 188 -2.35 31.53 11.32
N SER A 189 -3.20 31.59 12.34
CA SER A 189 -4.64 31.83 12.19
C SER A 189 -5.29 30.90 11.16
N THR A 190 -4.96 29.59 11.22
CA THR A 190 -5.50 28.53 10.34
C THR A 190 -5.11 28.59 8.87
N SER A 191 -3.89 29.04 8.53
CA SER A 191 -3.37 28.98 7.15
C SER A 191 -3.31 27.54 6.67
N THR A 192 -4.10 27.21 5.62
CA THR A 192 -4.19 25.87 5.01
C THR A 192 -2.84 25.39 4.48
N GLU A 193 -2.09 26.29 3.84
CA GLU A 193 -0.76 26.02 3.29
C GLU A 193 0.23 25.61 4.39
N MET A 194 0.30 26.41 5.46
CA MET A 194 1.20 26.17 6.58
C MET A 194 0.83 24.89 7.34
N MET A 195 -0.47 24.59 7.50
CA MET A 195 -0.92 23.34 8.11
C MET A 195 -0.52 22.13 7.26
N ALA A 196 -0.64 22.21 5.94
CA ALA A 196 -0.22 21.13 5.02
C ALA A 196 1.30 20.92 5.06
N ALA A 197 2.08 22.00 5.08
CA ALA A 197 3.53 21.93 5.27
C ALA A 197 3.90 21.33 6.62
N GLY A 198 3.24 21.75 7.71
CA GLY A 198 3.44 21.20 9.06
C GLY A 198 3.17 19.70 9.15
N ALA A 199 2.10 19.22 8.51
CA ALA A 199 1.80 17.80 8.41
C ALA A 199 2.90 17.02 7.66
N ASN A 200 3.54 17.63 6.68
CA ASN A 200 4.66 17.04 5.94
C ASN A 200 5.99 17.14 6.68
N VAL A 201 6.23 18.18 7.50
CA VAL A 201 7.33 18.22 8.48
C VAL A 201 7.24 17.05 9.45
N ALA A 202 6.02 16.71 9.94
CA ALA A 202 5.80 15.53 10.78
C ALA A 202 6.28 14.24 10.09
N THR A 203 6.06 14.11 8.78
CA THR A 203 6.54 12.96 7.99
C THR A 203 8.07 12.91 7.96
N THR A 204 8.75 14.04 7.81
CA THR A 204 10.21 14.11 7.81
C THR A 204 10.80 13.73 9.18
N ILE A 205 10.23 14.23 10.27
CA ILE A 205 10.67 13.86 11.63
C ILE A 205 10.40 12.38 11.90
N ALA A 206 9.27 11.84 11.42
CA ALA A 206 8.94 10.43 11.56
C ALA A 206 9.94 9.52 10.82
N THR A 207 10.32 9.87 9.60
CA THR A 207 11.35 9.11 8.85
C THR A 207 12.72 9.18 9.52
N PHE A 208 13.08 10.34 10.08
CA PHE A 208 14.27 10.49 10.90
C PHE A 208 14.22 9.58 12.15
N SER A 209 13.08 9.48 12.84
CA SER A 209 12.95 8.61 14.02
C SER A 209 13.17 7.13 13.70
N SER A 210 12.66 6.67 12.54
CA SER A 210 12.87 5.31 12.03
C SER A 210 14.35 5.04 11.74
N PHE A 211 15.01 6.00 11.08
CA PHE A 211 16.47 5.96 10.85
C PHE A 211 17.24 5.91 12.17
N ALA A 212 16.95 6.84 13.08
CA ALA A 212 17.63 6.95 14.36
C ALA A 212 17.51 5.66 15.19
N TYR A 213 16.32 5.07 15.24
CA TYR A 213 16.10 3.79 15.92
C TYR A 213 17.00 2.67 15.37
N MET A 214 17.04 2.51 14.03
CA MET A 214 17.86 1.47 13.41
C MET A 214 19.37 1.75 13.55
N PHE A 215 19.77 3.01 13.48
CA PHE A 215 21.15 3.43 13.66
C PHE A 215 21.64 3.19 15.12
N ILE A 216 20.83 3.55 16.11
CA ILE A 216 21.13 3.27 17.52
C ILE A 216 21.24 1.77 17.74
N TYR A 217 20.31 0.98 17.21
CA TYR A 217 20.36 -0.47 17.29
C TYR A 217 21.64 -1.04 16.66
N TYR A 218 22.04 -0.54 15.49
CA TYR A 218 23.31 -0.93 14.86
C TYR A 218 24.53 -0.60 15.73
N LYS A 219 24.53 0.59 16.35
CA LYS A 219 25.61 0.98 17.27
C LYS A 219 25.69 0.08 18.51
N THR A 220 24.57 -0.27 19.11
CA THR A 220 24.55 -1.16 20.28
C THR A 220 25.06 -2.56 19.95
N LYS A 221 24.81 -3.03 18.72
CA LYS A 221 25.27 -4.35 18.24
C LYS A 221 26.67 -4.34 17.58
N ARG A 222 27.33 -3.19 17.55
CA ARG A 222 28.63 -3.02 16.84
C ARG A 222 29.71 -3.97 17.33
N LYS A 223 29.78 -4.22 18.64
CA LYS A 223 30.77 -5.17 19.22
C LYS A 223 30.51 -6.61 18.77
N GLU A 224 29.27 -7.06 18.82
CA GLU A 224 28.86 -8.39 18.36
C GLU A 224 29.15 -8.57 16.86
N ILE A 225 28.77 -7.59 16.04
CA ILE A 225 29.06 -7.59 14.60
C ILE A 225 30.56 -7.59 14.34
N GLY A 226 31.35 -6.83 15.12
CA GLY A 226 32.82 -6.82 15.02
C GLY A 226 33.44 -8.18 15.31
N ASN A 227 32.97 -8.88 16.34
CA ASN A 227 33.42 -10.23 16.68
C ASN A 227 33.07 -11.25 15.59
N GLU A 228 31.87 -11.15 15.00
CA GLU A 228 31.46 -12.01 13.88
C GLU A 228 32.33 -11.75 12.62
N ILE A 229 32.69 -10.50 12.35
CA ILE A 229 33.61 -10.13 11.26
C ILE A 229 34.99 -10.73 11.48
N ALA A 230 35.50 -10.71 12.72
CA ALA A 230 36.77 -11.31 13.06
C ALA A 230 36.79 -12.84 12.87
N GLN A 231 35.63 -13.50 13.01
CA GLN A 231 35.43 -14.95 12.81
C GLN A 231 35.14 -15.34 11.36
N THR A 232 35.37 -14.44 10.38
CA THR A 232 35.11 -14.75 8.96
C THR A 232 36.06 -15.85 8.47
N VAL A 233 35.48 -16.98 8.00
CA VAL A 233 36.24 -18.13 7.53
C VAL A 233 36.64 -17.97 6.05
N ASN A 234 35.68 -17.53 5.21
CA ASN A 234 35.84 -17.43 3.76
C ASN A 234 35.55 -16.00 3.28
N TYR A 235 36.56 -15.12 3.26
CA TYR A 235 36.37 -13.78 2.73
C TYR A 235 36.63 -13.73 1.23
N LYS A 236 35.63 -13.33 0.46
CA LYS A 236 35.77 -13.03 -0.97
C LYS A 236 35.67 -11.52 -1.17
N TYR A 237 36.79 -10.91 -1.51
CA TYR A 237 36.81 -9.49 -1.85
C TYR A 237 36.01 -9.21 -3.10
N GLU A 238 35.14 -8.21 -3.05
CA GLU A 238 34.45 -7.67 -4.22
C GLU A 238 34.66 -6.17 -4.30
N ASP A 239 34.92 -5.69 -5.51
CA ASP A 239 35.05 -4.26 -5.79
C ASP A 239 33.72 -3.51 -5.58
N VAL A 240 33.82 -2.21 -5.24
CA VAL A 240 32.66 -1.34 -5.01
C VAL A 240 31.72 -1.33 -6.21
N LYS A 241 32.26 -1.18 -7.42
CA LYS A 241 31.48 -1.17 -8.66
C LYS A 241 30.69 -2.46 -8.86
N THR A 242 31.31 -3.59 -8.53
CA THR A 242 30.66 -4.92 -8.62
C THR A 242 29.50 -5.05 -7.62
N ILE A 243 29.70 -4.59 -6.37
CA ILE A 243 28.67 -4.61 -5.34
C ILE A 243 27.49 -3.72 -5.75
N VAL A 244 27.75 -2.48 -6.18
CA VAL A 244 26.72 -1.55 -6.64
C VAL A 244 25.96 -2.13 -7.83
N LYS A 245 26.65 -2.69 -8.82
CA LYS A 245 26.03 -3.34 -9.98
C LYS A 245 25.10 -4.48 -9.56
N LYS A 246 25.53 -5.33 -8.62
CA LYS A 246 24.71 -6.43 -8.09
C LYS A 246 23.45 -5.92 -7.37
N ILE A 247 23.61 -4.88 -6.54
CA ILE A 247 22.46 -4.27 -5.84
C ILE A 247 21.47 -3.72 -6.88
N LEU A 248 21.93 -2.96 -7.86
CA LEU A 248 21.06 -2.37 -8.89
C LEU A 248 20.38 -3.43 -9.76
N MET A 249 21.12 -4.48 -10.18
CA MET A 249 20.53 -5.58 -10.97
C MET A 249 19.39 -6.30 -10.25
N VAL A 250 19.45 -6.43 -8.93
CA VAL A 250 18.39 -7.07 -8.14
C VAL A 250 17.29 -6.08 -7.77
N SER A 251 17.63 -4.82 -7.47
CA SER A 251 16.67 -3.82 -7.01
C SER A 251 15.80 -3.28 -8.14
N ILE A 252 16.35 -3.00 -9.33
CA ILE A 252 15.61 -2.37 -10.44
C ILE A 252 14.34 -3.14 -10.82
N PRO A 253 14.37 -4.46 -11.06
CA PRO A 253 13.15 -5.20 -11.41
C PRO A 253 12.07 -5.14 -10.34
N LEU A 254 12.44 -5.20 -9.06
CA LEU A 254 11.52 -5.13 -7.94
C LEU A 254 10.95 -3.72 -7.75
N THR A 255 11.77 -2.70 -7.98
CA THR A 255 11.37 -1.30 -7.86
C THR A 255 10.43 -0.89 -8.99
N LEU A 256 10.59 -1.45 -10.19
CA LEU A 256 9.83 -1.04 -11.37
C LEU A 256 8.31 -1.20 -11.19
N SER A 257 7.85 -2.32 -10.62
CA SER A 257 6.41 -2.52 -10.31
C SER A 257 5.89 -1.44 -9.35
N SER A 258 6.69 -1.07 -8.37
CA SER A 258 6.31 -0.07 -7.37
C SER A 258 6.36 1.35 -7.93
N ILE A 259 7.33 1.64 -8.81
CA ILE A 259 7.39 2.91 -9.55
C ILE A 259 6.12 3.08 -10.39
N MET A 260 5.66 2.05 -11.09
CA MET A 260 4.43 2.11 -11.89
C MET A 260 3.21 2.42 -11.01
N THR A 261 3.14 1.88 -9.79
CA THR A 261 2.06 2.18 -8.83
C THR A 261 2.10 3.64 -8.37
N SER A 262 3.28 4.16 -8.04
CA SER A 262 3.46 5.57 -7.68
C SER A 262 3.21 6.49 -8.87
N PHE A 263 3.64 6.10 -10.06
CA PHE A 263 3.43 6.85 -11.28
C PHE A 263 1.94 6.97 -11.64
N ASN A 264 1.16 5.89 -11.46
CA ASN A 264 -0.30 5.91 -11.65
C ASN A 264 -0.97 7.02 -10.83
N LYS A 265 -0.56 7.24 -9.58
CA LYS A 265 -1.08 8.31 -8.72
C LYS A 265 -0.58 9.69 -9.15
N ASN A 266 0.66 9.80 -9.58
CA ASN A 266 1.23 11.05 -10.07
C ASN A 266 0.60 11.54 -11.39
N ILE A 267 0.06 10.65 -12.23
CA ILE A 267 -0.72 11.05 -13.40
C ILE A 267 -1.87 11.97 -13.00
N ASP A 268 -2.60 11.64 -11.94
CA ASP A 268 -3.69 12.49 -11.44
C ASP A 268 -3.17 13.83 -10.89
N SER A 269 -2.04 13.82 -10.18
CA SER A 269 -1.41 15.05 -9.66
C SER A 269 -1.03 16.03 -10.76
N PHE A 270 -0.59 15.53 -11.93
CA PHE A 270 -0.17 16.38 -13.05
C PHE A 270 -1.32 16.76 -14.00
N THR A 271 -2.42 15.99 -14.02
CA THR A 271 -3.47 16.17 -15.02
C THR A 271 -4.75 16.76 -14.46
N VAL A 272 -5.22 16.30 -13.30
CA VAL A 272 -6.57 16.62 -12.81
C VAL A 272 -6.73 18.12 -12.61
N LYS A 273 -5.99 18.71 -11.67
CA LYS A 273 -6.13 20.14 -11.37
C LYS A 273 -5.83 21.01 -12.58
N ARG A 274 -4.79 20.68 -13.34
CA ARG A 274 -4.34 21.43 -14.52
C ARG A 274 -5.41 21.49 -15.61
N ILE A 275 -6.07 20.36 -15.91
CA ILE A 275 -7.08 20.31 -16.98
C ILE A 275 -8.39 20.93 -16.49
N LEU A 276 -8.83 20.61 -15.27
CA LEU A 276 -10.05 21.20 -14.71
C LEU A 276 -9.97 22.73 -14.64
N ASN A 277 -8.79 23.27 -14.39
CA ASN A 277 -8.54 24.71 -14.32
C ASN A 277 -8.76 25.44 -15.65
N THR A 278 -8.91 24.72 -16.77
CA THR A 278 -9.22 25.33 -18.08
C THR A 278 -10.66 25.84 -18.18
N TYR A 279 -11.57 25.34 -17.34
CA TYR A 279 -12.99 25.71 -17.35
C TYR A 279 -13.64 25.85 -15.95
N LEU A 280 -12.92 25.50 -14.88
CA LEU A 280 -13.34 25.72 -13.50
C LEU A 280 -12.42 26.71 -12.80
N SER A 281 -12.89 27.33 -11.71
CA SER A 281 -12.01 28.13 -10.87
C SER A 281 -10.92 27.27 -10.21
N SER A 282 -9.76 27.86 -9.94
CA SER A 282 -8.60 27.19 -9.34
C SER A 282 -8.96 26.50 -8.02
N ASP A 283 -9.80 27.13 -7.18
CA ASP A 283 -10.19 26.59 -5.88
C ASP A 283 -11.11 25.38 -6.03
N VAL A 284 -12.06 25.42 -6.97
CA VAL A 284 -12.94 24.27 -7.26
C VAL A 284 -12.12 23.11 -7.82
N ALA A 285 -11.24 23.35 -8.78
CA ALA A 285 -10.37 22.32 -9.36
C ALA A 285 -9.44 21.71 -8.28
N LYS A 286 -8.87 22.53 -7.40
CA LYS A 286 -8.05 22.10 -6.25
C LYS A 286 -8.86 21.23 -5.27
N LYS A 287 -10.08 21.67 -4.90
CA LYS A 287 -10.98 20.92 -4.02
C LYS A 287 -11.31 19.53 -4.60
N LEU A 288 -11.68 19.45 -5.87
CA LEU A 288 -12.02 18.20 -6.54
C LEU A 288 -10.84 17.22 -6.59
N TYR A 289 -9.63 17.73 -6.82
CA TYR A 289 -8.42 16.92 -6.74
C TYR A 289 -8.17 16.42 -5.30
N GLY A 290 -8.40 17.26 -4.29
CA GLY A 290 -8.32 16.88 -2.88
C GLY A 290 -9.32 15.80 -2.47
N ILE A 291 -10.54 15.86 -3.00
CA ILE A 291 -11.56 14.81 -2.81
C ILE A 291 -11.08 13.48 -3.41
N LEU A 292 -10.63 13.50 -4.67
CA LEU A 292 -10.16 12.30 -5.37
C LEU A 292 -8.96 11.66 -4.67
N GLY A 293 -7.88 12.40 -4.53
CA GLY A 293 -6.60 11.87 -4.03
C GLY A 293 -6.53 11.74 -2.51
N GLY A 294 -7.26 12.58 -1.77
CA GLY A 294 -7.27 12.57 -0.30
C GLY A 294 -8.26 11.57 0.29
N LYS A 295 -9.54 11.80 0.08
CA LYS A 295 -10.62 11.00 0.70
C LYS A 295 -10.88 9.68 -0.03
N VAL A 296 -11.18 9.77 -1.33
CA VAL A 296 -11.60 8.61 -2.13
C VAL A 296 -10.49 7.59 -2.20
N ASP A 297 -9.26 7.99 -2.52
CA ASP A 297 -8.10 7.10 -2.53
C ASP A 297 -7.84 6.44 -1.16
N THR A 298 -7.99 7.20 -0.07
CA THR A 298 -7.79 6.67 1.28
C THR A 298 -8.78 5.56 1.61
N ILE A 299 -10.08 5.77 1.33
CA ILE A 299 -11.14 4.80 1.59
C ILE A 299 -10.98 3.57 0.70
N THR A 300 -10.74 3.75 -0.59
CA THR A 300 -10.63 2.65 -1.57
C THR A 300 -9.36 1.82 -1.43
N ASN A 301 -8.33 2.33 -0.76
CA ASN A 301 -7.13 1.56 -0.42
C ASN A 301 -7.32 0.57 0.75
N LEU A 302 -8.39 0.68 1.57
CA LEU A 302 -8.61 -0.24 2.70
C LEU A 302 -8.86 -1.68 2.26
N PRO A 303 -9.74 -1.98 1.28
CA PRO A 303 -9.90 -3.32 0.74
C PRO A 303 -8.62 -3.92 0.17
N LEU A 304 -7.80 -3.10 -0.51
CA LEU A 304 -6.51 -3.53 -1.05
C LEU A 304 -5.53 -3.94 0.04
N ALA A 305 -5.54 -3.25 1.19
CA ALA A 305 -4.68 -3.58 2.32
C ALA A 305 -5.02 -4.97 2.92
N ILE A 306 -6.30 -5.34 2.94
CA ILE A 306 -6.73 -6.67 3.39
C ILE A 306 -6.25 -7.75 2.40
N ASN A 307 -6.37 -7.49 1.10
CA ASN A 307 -5.99 -8.45 0.06
C ASN A 307 -4.48 -8.67 -0.07
N ILE A 308 -3.65 -7.70 0.34
CA ILE A 308 -2.17 -7.80 0.21
C ILE A 308 -1.60 -9.01 0.96
N ALA A 309 -2.22 -9.41 2.06
CA ALA A 309 -1.82 -10.56 2.85
C ALA A 309 -1.93 -11.86 2.04
N PHE A 310 -3.03 -12.05 1.31
CA PHE A 310 -3.25 -13.21 0.45
C PHE A 310 -2.31 -13.21 -0.75
N SER A 311 -2.15 -12.09 -1.42
CA SER A 311 -1.22 -11.93 -2.53
C SER A 311 0.23 -12.25 -2.12
N THR A 312 0.68 -11.73 -0.97
CA THR A 312 2.03 -11.96 -0.47
C THR A 312 2.28 -13.41 -0.08
N ALA A 313 1.29 -14.07 0.55
CA ALA A 313 1.37 -15.48 0.92
C ALA A 313 1.39 -16.42 -0.30
N LEU A 314 0.80 -15.99 -1.42
CA LEU A 314 0.74 -16.78 -2.64
C LEU A 314 2.13 -16.94 -3.29
N VAL A 315 2.99 -15.94 -3.22
CA VAL A 315 4.33 -15.97 -3.84
C VAL A 315 5.16 -17.19 -3.42
N PRO A 316 5.46 -17.43 -2.13
CA PRO A 316 6.24 -18.60 -1.72
C PRO A 316 5.48 -19.91 -1.97
N ALA A 317 4.15 -19.91 -1.90
CA ALA A 317 3.33 -21.08 -2.13
C ALA A 317 3.43 -21.58 -3.59
N ILE A 318 3.39 -20.65 -4.55
CA ILE A 318 3.55 -20.97 -5.99
C ILE A 318 5.00 -21.31 -6.30
N SER A 319 5.98 -20.59 -5.75
CA SER A 319 7.40 -20.91 -5.96
C SER A 319 7.75 -22.34 -5.50
N ALA A 320 7.18 -22.78 -4.36
CA ALA A 320 7.38 -24.14 -3.85
C ALA A 320 6.71 -25.21 -4.75
N ALA A 321 5.49 -24.96 -5.24
CA ALA A 321 4.80 -25.86 -6.16
C ALA A 321 5.57 -25.97 -7.50
N LYS A 322 6.02 -24.84 -8.05
CA LYS A 322 6.82 -24.80 -9.27
C LYS A 322 8.13 -25.58 -9.14
N ALA A 323 8.83 -25.46 -8.01
CA ALA A 323 10.07 -26.18 -7.76
C ALA A 323 9.89 -27.72 -7.76
N LYS A 324 8.67 -28.20 -7.46
CA LYS A 324 8.27 -29.60 -7.51
C LYS A 324 7.62 -30.02 -8.84
N ASN A 325 7.53 -29.13 -9.82
CA ASN A 325 6.76 -29.30 -11.05
C ASN A 325 5.28 -29.67 -10.84
N ASP A 326 4.72 -29.28 -9.68
CA ASP A 326 3.34 -29.56 -9.29
C ASP A 326 2.42 -28.42 -9.76
N ASN A 327 2.05 -28.45 -11.03
CA ASN A 327 1.16 -27.46 -11.64
C ASN A 327 -0.27 -27.54 -11.10
N GLU A 328 -0.71 -28.72 -10.65
CA GLU A 328 -2.05 -28.91 -10.10
C GLU A 328 -2.22 -28.14 -8.77
N THR A 329 -1.28 -28.34 -7.85
CA THR A 329 -1.26 -27.58 -6.59
C THR A 329 -1.11 -26.08 -6.85
N ALA A 330 -0.29 -25.65 -7.81
CA ALA A 330 -0.17 -24.24 -8.17
C ALA A 330 -1.52 -23.67 -8.64
N THR A 331 -2.20 -24.38 -9.56
CA THR A 331 -3.52 -23.98 -10.10
C THR A 331 -4.58 -23.89 -9.00
N LYS A 332 -4.68 -24.91 -8.13
CA LYS A 332 -5.61 -24.91 -6.98
C LYS A 332 -5.37 -23.71 -6.06
N ARG A 333 -4.12 -23.39 -5.72
CA ARG A 333 -3.77 -22.25 -4.86
C ARG A 333 -4.09 -20.90 -5.50
N VAL A 334 -3.82 -20.74 -6.79
CA VAL A 334 -4.17 -19.51 -7.51
C VAL A 334 -5.69 -19.35 -7.60
N SER A 335 -6.42 -20.40 -7.97
CA SER A 335 -7.89 -20.40 -8.03
C SER A 335 -8.51 -20.06 -6.68
N PHE A 336 -8.04 -20.69 -5.60
CA PHE A 336 -8.49 -20.40 -4.25
C PHE A 336 -8.21 -18.94 -3.84
N SER A 337 -7.01 -18.42 -4.15
CA SER A 337 -6.65 -17.04 -3.83
C SER A 337 -7.48 -16.02 -4.62
N LEU A 338 -7.74 -16.27 -5.91
CA LEU A 338 -8.62 -15.43 -6.73
C LEU A 338 -10.05 -15.42 -6.21
N MET A 339 -10.59 -16.60 -5.85
CA MET A 339 -11.92 -16.70 -5.26
C MET A 339 -12.01 -15.94 -3.93
N THR A 340 -11.02 -16.10 -3.06
CA THR A 340 -10.95 -15.38 -1.78
C THR A 340 -10.84 -13.85 -2.01
N SER A 341 -10.06 -13.43 -2.99
CA SER A 341 -9.94 -12.02 -3.37
C SER A 341 -11.27 -11.44 -3.88
N MET A 342 -12.04 -12.19 -4.66
CA MET A 342 -13.40 -11.80 -5.07
C MET A 342 -14.36 -11.72 -3.89
N LEU A 343 -14.29 -12.69 -2.96
CA LEU A 343 -15.10 -12.71 -1.75
C LEU A 343 -14.77 -11.57 -0.76
N ILE A 344 -13.59 -10.98 -0.85
CA ILE A 344 -13.23 -9.78 -0.11
C ILE A 344 -13.62 -8.53 -0.93
N GLY A 345 -13.30 -8.50 -2.21
CA GLY A 345 -13.45 -7.33 -3.07
C GLY A 345 -14.91 -6.95 -3.32
N LEU A 346 -15.76 -7.91 -3.69
CA LEU A 346 -17.16 -7.63 -4.04
C LEU A 346 -17.97 -7.00 -2.90
N PRO A 347 -17.97 -7.53 -1.66
CA PRO A 347 -18.71 -6.89 -0.58
C PRO A 347 -18.16 -5.52 -0.22
N CYS A 348 -16.83 -5.32 -0.30
CA CYS A 348 -16.24 -4.02 -0.09
C CYS A 348 -16.71 -3.00 -1.15
N VAL A 349 -16.74 -3.40 -2.42
CA VAL A 349 -17.21 -2.52 -3.51
C VAL A 349 -18.71 -2.22 -3.35
N VAL A 350 -19.55 -3.24 -3.15
CA VAL A 350 -20.99 -3.04 -2.93
C VAL A 350 -21.24 -2.17 -1.71
N GLY A 351 -20.51 -2.40 -0.61
CA GLY A 351 -20.59 -1.58 0.59
C GLY A 351 -20.20 -0.13 0.34
N LEU A 352 -19.09 0.12 -0.38
CA LEU A 352 -18.65 1.47 -0.73
C LEU A 352 -19.60 2.18 -1.70
N VAL A 353 -20.26 1.45 -2.61
CA VAL A 353 -21.26 2.01 -3.53
C VAL A 353 -22.54 2.35 -2.80
N VAL A 354 -23.06 1.43 -1.99
CA VAL A 354 -24.35 1.58 -1.28
C VAL A 354 -24.25 2.60 -0.16
N PHE A 355 -23.18 2.58 0.61
CA PHE A 355 -22.96 3.43 1.77
C PHE A 355 -22.00 4.62 1.50
N ALA A 356 -21.80 5.02 0.24
CA ALA A 356 -20.86 6.09 -0.10
C ALA A 356 -21.10 7.37 0.72
N GLN A 357 -22.31 7.93 0.67
CA GLN A 357 -22.66 9.14 1.41
C GLN A 357 -22.68 8.92 2.93
N PRO A 358 -23.31 7.85 3.48
CA PRO A 358 -23.22 7.53 4.91
C PRO A 358 -21.80 7.38 5.44
N ILE A 359 -20.89 6.74 4.68
CA ILE A 359 -19.49 6.58 5.05
C ILE A 359 -18.77 7.94 5.07
N LEU A 360 -19.01 8.78 4.06
CA LEU A 360 -18.41 10.12 4.03
C LEU A 360 -18.93 11.00 5.17
N ASN A 361 -20.22 10.95 5.47
CA ASN A 361 -20.82 11.65 6.61
C ASN A 361 -20.22 11.18 7.95
N LEU A 362 -19.96 9.88 8.08
CA LEU A 362 -19.38 9.29 9.27
C LEU A 362 -17.90 9.68 9.46
N LEU A 363 -17.13 9.56 8.38
CA LEU A 363 -15.67 9.74 8.43
C LEU A 363 -15.24 11.21 8.29
N TYR A 364 -15.98 11.98 7.47
CA TYR A 364 -15.65 13.36 7.13
C TYR A 364 -16.86 14.29 7.31
N PRO A 365 -17.38 14.45 8.54
CA PRO A 365 -18.59 15.24 8.79
C PRO A 365 -18.48 16.71 8.36
N LYS A 366 -17.27 17.28 8.35
CA LYS A 366 -17.02 18.66 7.90
C LYS A 366 -16.70 18.79 6.41
N ALA A 367 -16.46 17.68 5.71
CA ALA A 367 -16.07 17.63 4.30
C ALA A 367 -16.65 16.39 3.62
N ASN A 368 -17.96 16.20 3.66
CA ASN A 368 -18.65 14.97 3.27
C ASN A 368 -18.99 14.84 1.77
N GLU A 369 -18.47 15.73 0.95
CA GLU A 369 -18.67 15.68 -0.50
C GLU A 369 -17.85 14.56 -1.16
N GLY A 370 -18.30 14.09 -2.35
CA GLY A 370 -17.58 13.14 -3.18
C GLY A 370 -18.18 11.72 -3.23
N ALA A 371 -19.45 11.54 -2.83
CA ALA A 371 -20.09 10.21 -2.81
C ALA A 371 -20.11 9.53 -4.19
N VAL A 372 -20.49 10.25 -5.25
CA VAL A 372 -20.52 9.71 -6.61
C VAL A 372 -19.09 9.35 -7.08
N LEU A 373 -18.09 10.17 -6.71
CA LEU A 373 -16.70 9.89 -7.04
C LEU A 373 -16.21 8.62 -6.31
N LEU A 374 -16.58 8.45 -5.05
CA LEU A 374 -16.28 7.25 -4.27
C LEU A 374 -16.96 6.01 -4.89
N GLN A 375 -18.22 6.11 -5.31
CA GLN A 375 -18.95 5.02 -5.98
C GLN A 375 -18.24 4.57 -7.26
N LEU A 376 -17.83 5.51 -8.10
CA LEU A 376 -17.14 5.21 -9.36
C LEU A 376 -15.78 4.56 -9.11
N VAL A 377 -14.93 5.16 -8.27
CA VAL A 377 -13.58 4.61 -7.98
C VAL A 377 -13.68 3.25 -7.30
N ALA A 378 -14.69 3.03 -6.45
CA ALA A 378 -14.92 1.74 -5.79
C ALA A 378 -15.08 0.58 -6.79
N ILE A 379 -15.71 0.80 -7.95
CA ILE A 379 -15.83 -0.22 -9.01
C ILE A 379 -14.43 -0.68 -9.48
N GLY A 380 -13.47 0.25 -9.59
CA GLY A 380 -12.10 -0.05 -9.98
C GLY A 380 -11.33 -0.90 -8.99
N VAL A 381 -11.76 -0.94 -7.71
CA VAL A 381 -11.11 -1.72 -6.65
C VAL A 381 -11.13 -3.22 -6.97
N ILE A 382 -12.17 -3.74 -7.64
CA ILE A 382 -12.22 -5.16 -8.06
C ILE A 382 -11.04 -5.51 -8.95
N PHE A 383 -10.80 -4.71 -10.00
CA PHE A 383 -9.68 -4.94 -10.90
C PHE A 383 -8.33 -4.81 -10.20
N SER A 384 -8.23 -3.86 -9.26
CA SER A 384 -7.02 -3.66 -8.46
C SER A 384 -6.70 -4.86 -7.55
N ILE A 385 -7.71 -5.42 -6.88
CA ILE A 385 -7.58 -6.60 -6.00
C ILE A 385 -7.19 -7.84 -6.82
N LEU A 386 -7.85 -8.07 -7.95
CA LEU A 386 -7.54 -9.20 -8.84
C LEU A 386 -6.15 -9.07 -9.44
N ASN A 387 -5.78 -7.86 -9.91
CA ASN A 387 -4.44 -7.56 -10.41
C ASN A 387 -3.36 -7.83 -9.35
N GLN A 388 -3.60 -7.43 -8.09
CA GLN A 388 -2.69 -7.66 -6.97
C GLN A 388 -2.46 -9.17 -6.73
N THR A 389 -3.53 -9.97 -6.74
CA THR A 389 -3.46 -11.42 -6.51
C THR A 389 -2.77 -12.15 -7.65
N ILE A 390 -3.11 -11.82 -8.91
CA ILE A 390 -2.45 -12.41 -10.09
C ILE A 390 -0.98 -12.00 -10.14
N SER A 391 -0.66 -10.76 -9.78
CA SER A 391 0.73 -10.30 -9.69
C SER A 391 1.54 -11.11 -8.68
N GLY A 392 0.96 -11.45 -7.53
CA GLY A 392 1.58 -12.38 -6.57
C GLY A 392 1.83 -13.77 -7.16
N ALA A 393 0.86 -14.32 -7.88
CA ALA A 393 1.03 -15.61 -8.57
C ALA A 393 2.15 -15.56 -9.63
N LEU A 394 2.16 -14.54 -10.49
CA LEU A 394 3.19 -14.36 -11.53
C LEU A 394 4.59 -14.18 -10.93
N GLN A 395 4.71 -13.44 -9.81
CA GLN A 395 5.96 -13.33 -9.06
C GLN A 395 6.42 -14.71 -8.54
N GLY A 396 5.50 -15.54 -8.04
CA GLY A 396 5.78 -16.92 -7.65
C GLY A 396 6.26 -17.80 -8.80
N PHE A 397 5.75 -17.58 -10.00
CA PHE A 397 6.26 -18.19 -11.24
C PHE A 397 7.60 -17.60 -11.74
N GLY A 398 8.16 -16.59 -11.04
CA GLY A 398 9.40 -15.90 -11.42
C GLY A 398 9.23 -14.84 -12.50
N LYS A 399 7.98 -14.45 -12.82
CA LYS A 399 7.64 -13.44 -13.84
C LYS A 399 7.42 -12.06 -13.19
N VAL A 400 8.41 -11.60 -12.45
CA VAL A 400 8.34 -10.37 -11.61
C VAL A 400 8.07 -9.11 -12.44
N MET A 401 8.53 -9.05 -13.70
CA MET A 401 8.42 -7.88 -14.57
C MET A 401 7.03 -7.73 -15.22
N VAL A 402 6.28 -8.81 -15.36
CA VAL A 402 4.97 -8.78 -16.05
C VAL A 402 3.97 -7.82 -15.39
N PRO A 403 3.78 -7.83 -14.05
CA PRO A 403 2.89 -6.88 -13.39
C PRO A 403 3.31 -5.41 -13.60
N ALA A 404 4.62 -5.14 -13.66
CA ALA A 404 5.14 -3.80 -13.90
C ALA A 404 4.76 -3.29 -15.31
N PHE A 405 5.01 -4.10 -16.34
CA PHE A 405 4.63 -3.74 -17.72
C PHE A 405 3.11 -3.62 -17.90
N ALA A 406 2.34 -4.52 -17.27
CA ALA A 406 0.90 -4.48 -17.32
C ALA A 406 0.34 -3.17 -16.72
N LEU A 407 0.84 -2.78 -15.55
CA LEU A 407 0.44 -1.53 -14.92
C LEU A 407 0.97 -0.32 -15.70
N GLY A 408 2.16 -0.40 -16.29
CA GLY A 408 2.70 0.61 -17.20
C GLY A 408 1.78 0.86 -18.41
N ALA A 409 1.30 -0.20 -19.06
CA ALA A 409 0.32 -0.09 -20.14
C ALA A 409 -1.00 0.55 -19.63
N GLY A 410 -1.47 0.14 -18.45
CA GLY A 410 -2.61 0.79 -17.80
C GLY A 410 -2.39 2.29 -17.55
N CYS A 411 -1.19 2.70 -17.10
CA CYS A 411 -0.85 4.10 -16.91
C CYS A 411 -0.91 4.91 -18.21
N VAL A 412 -0.48 4.34 -19.32
CA VAL A 412 -0.61 4.99 -20.65
C VAL A 412 -2.09 5.20 -21.00
N VAL A 413 -2.92 4.15 -20.83
CA VAL A 413 -4.38 4.26 -21.04
C VAL A 413 -4.98 5.35 -20.13
N LYS A 414 -4.62 5.36 -18.85
CA LYS A 414 -5.07 6.37 -17.89
C LYS A 414 -4.70 7.78 -18.31
N LEU A 415 -3.45 7.98 -18.75
CA LEU A 415 -2.98 9.31 -19.18
C LEU A 415 -3.78 9.80 -20.37
N ILE A 416 -3.99 8.95 -21.39
CA ILE A 416 -4.77 9.28 -22.58
C ILE A 416 -6.22 9.64 -22.20
N LEU A 417 -6.85 8.80 -21.36
CA LEU A 417 -8.22 9.04 -20.92
C LEU A 417 -8.34 10.29 -20.03
N ASN A 418 -7.39 10.56 -19.15
CA ASN A 418 -7.39 11.81 -18.38
C ASN A 418 -7.33 13.03 -19.29
N LEU A 419 -6.47 13.01 -20.33
CA LEU A 419 -6.35 14.13 -21.28
C LEU A 419 -7.63 14.36 -22.10
N ILE A 420 -8.44 13.32 -22.32
CA ILE A 420 -9.69 13.40 -23.08
C ILE A 420 -10.87 13.71 -22.15
N LEU A 421 -11.09 12.86 -21.13
CA LEU A 421 -12.31 12.89 -20.33
C LEU A 421 -12.37 14.08 -19.36
N LEU A 422 -11.24 14.52 -18.80
CA LEU A 422 -11.21 15.69 -17.93
C LEU A 422 -11.53 17.00 -18.65
N ARG A 423 -11.41 17.06 -19.99
CA ARG A 423 -11.80 18.23 -20.81
C ARG A 423 -13.29 18.33 -21.06
N ILE A 424 -14.05 17.27 -20.75
CA ILE A 424 -15.50 17.24 -20.92
C ILE A 424 -16.14 17.80 -19.65
N PRO A 425 -16.73 19.02 -19.66
CA PRO A 425 -17.26 19.63 -18.44
C PRO A 425 -18.34 18.79 -17.73
N ALA A 426 -19.13 18.01 -18.48
CA ALA A 426 -20.14 17.13 -17.93
C ALA A 426 -19.56 15.95 -17.11
N LEU A 427 -18.34 15.50 -17.45
CA LEU A 427 -17.65 14.42 -16.72
C LEU A 427 -16.79 14.97 -15.57
N ASN A 428 -16.19 16.15 -15.77
CA ASN A 428 -15.39 16.79 -14.72
C ASN A 428 -14.36 15.81 -14.11
N VAL A 429 -14.18 15.81 -12.79
CA VAL A 429 -13.29 14.91 -12.05
C VAL A 429 -13.67 13.42 -12.17
N TYR A 430 -14.91 13.12 -12.55
CA TYR A 430 -15.35 11.74 -12.80
C TYR A 430 -14.60 11.09 -13.98
N GLY A 431 -14.12 11.92 -14.92
CA GLY A 431 -13.23 11.46 -15.99
C GLY A 431 -11.97 10.76 -15.47
N ALA A 432 -11.36 11.27 -14.40
CA ALA A 432 -10.20 10.64 -13.76
C ALA A 432 -10.56 9.32 -13.06
N ALA A 433 -11.76 9.22 -12.49
CA ALA A 433 -12.24 7.96 -11.92
C ALA A 433 -12.40 6.88 -13.00
N ILE A 434 -13.03 7.22 -14.12
CA ILE A 434 -13.18 6.31 -15.27
C ILE A 434 -11.81 5.90 -15.83
N ALA A 435 -10.87 6.83 -15.98
CA ALA A 435 -9.51 6.55 -16.41
C ALA A 435 -8.77 5.61 -15.45
N THR A 436 -8.99 5.76 -14.15
CA THR A 436 -8.41 4.86 -13.12
C THR A 436 -9.00 3.45 -13.22
N ILE A 437 -10.30 3.30 -13.44
CA ILE A 437 -10.93 2.00 -13.68
C ILE A 437 -10.32 1.35 -14.93
N ALA A 438 -10.22 2.09 -16.04
CA ALA A 438 -9.64 1.60 -17.29
C ALA A 438 -8.16 1.19 -17.12
N CYS A 439 -7.37 1.93 -16.35
CA CYS A 439 -6.00 1.59 -15.99
C CYS A 439 -5.91 0.20 -15.34
N HIS A 440 -6.67 0.00 -14.27
CA HIS A 440 -6.63 -1.26 -13.53
C HIS A 440 -7.26 -2.42 -14.31
N ALA A 441 -8.29 -2.16 -15.12
CA ALA A 441 -8.88 -3.15 -16.01
C ALA A 441 -7.89 -3.61 -17.10
N THR A 442 -7.17 -2.67 -17.71
CA THR A 442 -6.11 -2.97 -18.69
C THR A 442 -4.99 -3.79 -18.07
N ALA A 443 -4.50 -3.36 -16.90
CA ALA A 443 -3.47 -4.10 -16.17
C ALA A 443 -3.93 -5.51 -15.82
N PHE A 444 -5.17 -5.66 -15.31
CA PHE A 444 -5.77 -6.96 -15.02
C PHE A 444 -5.86 -7.85 -16.25
N ALA A 445 -6.36 -7.34 -17.37
CA ALA A 445 -6.46 -8.11 -18.61
C ALA A 445 -5.10 -8.66 -19.05
N ILE A 446 -4.06 -7.83 -19.03
CA ILE A 446 -2.71 -8.25 -19.43
C ILE A 446 -2.16 -9.33 -18.49
N VAL A 447 -2.21 -9.11 -17.16
CA VAL A 447 -1.67 -10.12 -16.22
C VAL A 447 -2.48 -11.40 -16.25
N PHE A 448 -3.79 -11.33 -16.49
CA PHE A 448 -4.66 -12.49 -16.61
C PHE A 448 -4.33 -13.32 -17.86
N ILE A 449 -4.20 -12.69 -19.04
CA ILE A 449 -3.81 -13.34 -20.28
C ILE A 449 -2.43 -14.02 -20.14
N VAL A 450 -1.49 -13.35 -19.49
CA VAL A 450 -0.16 -13.93 -19.26
C VAL A 450 -0.23 -15.11 -18.28
N LEU A 451 -1.02 -15.00 -17.20
CA LEU A 451 -1.18 -16.08 -16.23
C LEU A 451 -1.75 -17.36 -16.88
N GLN A 452 -2.72 -17.22 -17.80
CA GLN A 452 -3.32 -18.33 -18.54
C GLN A 452 -2.31 -19.15 -19.39
N LYS A 453 -1.16 -18.54 -19.73
CA LYS A 453 -0.07 -19.26 -20.42
C LYS A 453 0.70 -20.22 -19.52
N TYR A 454 0.65 -20.01 -18.19
CA TYR A 454 1.37 -20.84 -17.21
C TYR A 454 0.47 -21.86 -16.52
N ILE A 455 -0.78 -21.51 -16.31
CA ILE A 455 -1.78 -22.38 -15.68
C ILE A 455 -3.12 -22.22 -16.39
N LYS A 456 -3.77 -23.34 -16.70
CA LYS A 456 -5.15 -23.33 -17.17
C LYS A 456 -6.07 -23.12 -15.98
N LEU A 457 -6.54 -21.89 -15.80
CA LEU A 457 -7.53 -21.58 -14.79
C LEU A 457 -8.91 -21.92 -15.34
N ASP A 458 -9.50 -22.97 -14.80
CA ASP A 458 -10.92 -23.28 -15.05
C ASP A 458 -11.78 -22.42 -14.10
N LEU A 459 -11.90 -21.14 -14.46
CA LEU A 459 -12.71 -20.19 -13.71
C LEU A 459 -14.17 -20.40 -14.10
N LEU A 460 -14.84 -21.30 -13.40
CA LEU A 460 -16.30 -21.43 -13.49
C LEU A 460 -16.94 -20.09 -13.14
N PHE A 461 -17.34 -19.30 -14.14
CA PHE A 461 -17.92 -17.97 -13.99
C PHE A 461 -19.02 -17.92 -12.92
N LYS A 462 -19.82 -18.99 -12.85
CA LYS A 462 -20.84 -19.17 -11.83
C LYS A 462 -20.28 -19.16 -10.38
N LYS A 463 -19.15 -19.86 -10.16
CA LYS A 463 -18.53 -19.97 -8.82
C LYS A 463 -17.76 -18.71 -8.42
N PHE A 464 -17.05 -18.10 -9.37
CA PHE A 464 -16.13 -17.00 -9.11
C PHE A 464 -16.79 -15.61 -9.13
N VAL A 465 -17.83 -15.42 -9.94
CA VAL A 465 -18.46 -14.12 -10.15
C VAL A 465 -19.92 -14.12 -9.69
N ILE A 466 -20.74 -15.05 -10.18
CA ILE A 466 -22.20 -14.99 -9.94
C ILE A 466 -22.51 -15.22 -8.46
N LYS A 467 -22.04 -16.32 -7.85
CA LYS A 467 -22.37 -16.62 -6.45
C LYS A 467 -21.85 -15.54 -5.48
N PRO A 468 -20.57 -15.09 -5.54
CA PRO A 468 -20.11 -13.98 -4.73
C PRO A 468 -20.87 -12.67 -5.01
N GLY A 469 -21.23 -12.41 -6.28
CA GLY A 469 -22.03 -11.26 -6.67
C GLY A 469 -23.44 -11.27 -6.06
N ILE A 470 -24.12 -12.42 -6.07
CA ILE A 470 -25.43 -12.58 -5.41
C ILE A 470 -25.29 -12.36 -3.90
N ALA A 471 -24.28 -12.95 -3.25
CA ALA A 471 -24.04 -12.75 -1.82
C ALA A 471 -23.82 -11.27 -1.46
N ALA A 472 -23.00 -10.56 -2.27
CA ALA A 472 -22.75 -9.14 -2.08
C ALA A 472 -24.00 -8.28 -2.40
N GLY A 473 -24.80 -8.67 -3.40
CA GLY A 473 -26.08 -8.03 -3.73
C GLY A 473 -27.10 -8.15 -2.59
N ILE A 474 -27.28 -9.36 -2.04
CA ILE A 474 -28.16 -9.60 -0.87
C ILE A 474 -27.68 -8.72 0.31
N MET A 475 -26.39 -8.73 0.59
CA MET A 475 -25.79 -7.87 1.61
C MET A 475 -26.15 -6.40 1.37
N GLY A 476 -25.95 -5.89 0.15
CA GLY A 476 -26.18 -4.49 -0.19
C GLY A 476 -27.65 -4.09 0.02
N VAL A 477 -28.59 -4.87 -0.53
CA VAL A 477 -30.04 -4.60 -0.41
C VAL A 477 -30.50 -4.67 1.04
N CYS A 478 -30.18 -5.75 1.75
CA CYS A 478 -30.62 -5.92 3.14
C CYS A 478 -30.03 -4.84 4.07
N SER A 479 -28.73 -4.54 3.92
CA SER A 479 -28.08 -3.54 4.78
C SER A 479 -28.56 -2.12 4.49
N TYR A 480 -28.87 -1.78 3.23
CA TYR A 480 -29.48 -0.51 2.87
C TYR A 480 -30.89 -0.36 3.44
N THR A 481 -31.70 -1.43 3.39
CA THR A 481 -33.03 -1.44 4.00
C THR A 481 -32.95 -1.24 5.52
N ILE A 482 -32.00 -1.92 6.18
CA ILE A 482 -31.76 -1.75 7.63
C ILE A 482 -31.34 -0.30 7.91
N TYR A 483 -30.45 0.28 7.10
CA TYR A 483 -30.03 1.67 7.26
C TYR A 483 -31.21 2.64 7.18
N ASN A 484 -32.09 2.49 6.17
CA ASN A 484 -33.25 3.35 6.01
C ASN A 484 -34.26 3.20 7.17
N LEU A 485 -34.48 1.98 7.64
CA LEU A 485 -35.34 1.72 8.80
C LEU A 485 -34.78 2.39 10.07
N LEU A 486 -33.50 2.19 10.34
CA LEU A 486 -32.83 2.76 11.53
C LEU A 486 -32.79 4.29 11.48
N SER A 487 -32.42 4.87 10.32
CA SER A 487 -32.28 6.33 10.16
C SER A 487 -33.64 7.05 10.25
N ASN A 488 -34.73 6.41 9.83
CA ASN A 488 -36.06 7.02 9.83
C ASN A 488 -36.86 6.80 11.14
N THR A 489 -36.46 5.82 11.97
CA THR A 489 -37.28 5.44 13.13
C THR A 489 -36.60 5.61 14.47
N PHE A 490 -35.38 5.11 14.66
CA PHE A 490 -34.79 4.97 16.00
C PHE A 490 -33.42 5.65 16.19
N LEU A 491 -32.64 5.76 15.13
CA LEU A 491 -31.24 6.17 15.22
C LEU A 491 -30.88 7.09 14.06
N HIS A 492 -30.53 8.34 14.38
CA HIS A 492 -30.12 9.30 13.36
C HIS A 492 -28.61 9.27 13.11
N GLY A 493 -28.19 9.50 11.86
CA GLY A 493 -26.81 9.78 11.47
C GLY A 493 -25.85 8.60 11.63
N ASN A 494 -24.69 8.87 12.25
CA ASN A 494 -23.54 7.96 12.28
C ASN A 494 -23.80 6.62 12.97
N LYS A 495 -24.71 6.57 13.94
CA LYS A 495 -25.05 5.32 14.66
C LYS A 495 -25.76 4.33 13.74
N ALA A 496 -26.73 4.80 12.94
CA ALA A 496 -27.40 3.98 11.94
C ALA A 496 -26.41 3.39 10.92
N THR A 497 -25.45 4.19 10.45
CA THR A 497 -24.41 3.75 9.53
C THR A 497 -23.56 2.62 10.11
N ILE A 498 -23.06 2.79 11.34
CA ILE A 498 -22.19 1.79 11.99
C ILE A 498 -22.95 0.46 12.18
N ILE A 499 -24.17 0.52 12.70
CA ILE A 499 -24.98 -0.67 12.93
C ILE A 499 -25.28 -1.37 11.61
N SER A 500 -25.65 -0.63 10.56
CA SER A 500 -25.93 -1.20 9.24
C SER A 500 -24.72 -1.86 8.60
N ILE A 501 -23.50 -1.32 8.80
CA ILE A 501 -22.25 -1.94 8.35
C ILE A 501 -22.00 -3.25 9.11
N ILE A 502 -22.25 -3.30 10.41
CA ILE A 502 -22.10 -4.54 11.19
C ILE A 502 -23.07 -5.62 10.67
N PHE A 503 -24.34 -5.25 10.45
CA PHE A 503 -25.32 -6.16 9.86
C PHE A 503 -24.94 -6.58 8.44
N ALA A 504 -24.37 -5.68 7.62
CA ALA A 504 -23.87 -6.02 6.29
C ALA A 504 -22.83 -7.15 6.34
N VAL A 505 -21.86 -7.08 7.26
CA VAL A 505 -20.85 -8.13 7.43
C VAL A 505 -21.50 -9.47 7.82
N ILE A 506 -22.45 -9.45 8.76
CA ILE A 506 -23.13 -10.67 9.21
C ILE A 506 -23.94 -11.28 8.07
N ILE A 507 -24.77 -10.49 7.37
CA ILE A 507 -25.58 -10.94 6.24
C ILE A 507 -24.70 -11.50 5.12
N TYR A 508 -23.58 -10.85 4.83
CA TYR A 508 -22.65 -11.33 3.83
C TYR A 508 -22.07 -12.70 4.18
N LEU A 509 -21.56 -12.87 5.41
CA LEU A 509 -21.03 -14.16 5.86
C LEU A 509 -22.09 -15.26 5.83
N MET A 510 -23.30 -14.97 6.25
CA MET A 510 -24.43 -15.90 6.16
C MET A 510 -24.74 -16.27 4.70
N SER A 511 -24.77 -15.30 3.79
CA SER A 511 -25.01 -15.51 2.36
C SER A 511 -23.90 -16.36 1.71
N VAL A 512 -22.63 -16.14 2.05
CA VAL A 512 -21.49 -16.94 1.58
C VAL A 512 -21.64 -18.41 1.98
N VAL A 513 -22.05 -18.66 3.22
CA VAL A 513 -22.28 -20.01 3.76
C VAL A 513 -23.52 -20.65 3.13
N ALA A 514 -24.63 -19.93 3.04
CA ALA A 514 -25.90 -20.42 2.46
C ALA A 514 -25.77 -20.80 0.98
N LEU A 515 -25.05 -19.99 0.20
CA LEU A 515 -24.81 -20.25 -1.22
C LEU A 515 -23.72 -21.33 -1.47
N LYS A 516 -23.13 -21.86 -0.40
CA LYS A 516 -22.03 -22.86 -0.47
C LYS A 516 -20.97 -22.46 -1.49
N ILE A 517 -20.41 -21.24 -1.33
CA ILE A 517 -19.45 -20.70 -2.29
C ILE A 517 -18.12 -21.46 -2.18
N TYR A 518 -17.63 -21.70 -0.96
CA TYR A 518 -16.49 -22.55 -0.72
C TYR A 518 -16.88 -24.03 -0.77
N SER A 519 -16.06 -24.87 -1.36
CA SER A 519 -16.13 -26.32 -1.21
C SER A 519 -15.55 -26.76 0.14
N LYS A 520 -15.78 -28.01 0.55
CA LYS A 520 -15.14 -28.57 1.76
C LYS A 520 -13.61 -28.49 1.70
N GLU A 521 -13.04 -28.66 0.52
CA GLU A 521 -11.60 -28.55 0.26
C GLU A 521 -11.12 -27.10 0.38
N ASP A 522 -11.88 -26.15 -0.15
CA ASP A 522 -11.57 -24.72 -0.05
C ASP A 522 -11.56 -24.26 1.41
N ILE A 523 -12.52 -24.74 2.23
CA ILE A 523 -12.59 -24.41 3.67
C ILE A 523 -11.37 -24.92 4.41
N LYS A 524 -10.86 -26.10 4.09
CA LYS A 524 -9.64 -26.66 4.70
C LYS A 524 -8.40 -25.82 4.40
N MET A 525 -8.38 -25.07 3.30
CA MET A 525 -7.28 -24.15 2.97
C MET A 525 -7.29 -22.87 3.80
N LEU A 526 -8.40 -22.56 4.47
CA LEU A 526 -8.49 -21.38 5.36
C LEU A 526 -7.72 -21.60 6.67
N PRO A 527 -7.23 -20.54 7.32
CA PRO A 527 -6.68 -20.63 8.66
C PRO A 527 -7.71 -21.26 9.62
N LYS A 528 -7.33 -22.32 10.33
CA LYS A 528 -8.22 -23.14 11.19
C LYS A 528 -9.41 -23.77 10.43
N GLY A 529 -9.25 -24.05 9.14
CA GLY A 529 -10.29 -24.56 8.25
C GLY A 529 -10.98 -25.83 8.74
N ASP A 530 -10.23 -26.78 9.35
CA ASP A 530 -10.81 -28.00 9.92
C ASP A 530 -11.79 -27.70 11.07
N LYS A 531 -11.50 -26.70 11.91
CA LYS A 531 -12.44 -26.29 12.97
C LYS A 531 -13.71 -25.66 12.38
N ILE A 532 -13.53 -24.80 11.38
CA ILE A 532 -14.66 -24.16 10.67
C ILE A 532 -15.52 -25.23 9.99
N LEU A 533 -14.91 -26.18 9.29
CA LEU A 533 -15.63 -27.28 8.63
C LEU A 533 -16.41 -28.14 9.62
N ASN A 534 -15.81 -28.48 10.76
CA ASN A 534 -16.47 -29.24 11.82
C ASN A 534 -17.71 -28.50 12.37
N ILE A 535 -17.63 -27.18 12.55
CA ILE A 535 -18.77 -26.37 13.00
C ILE A 535 -19.89 -26.39 11.94
N LEU A 536 -19.54 -26.13 10.68
CA LEU A 536 -20.49 -26.09 9.57
C LEU A 536 -21.14 -27.46 9.31
N THR A 537 -20.40 -28.55 9.50
CA THR A 537 -20.93 -29.92 9.41
C THR A 537 -21.91 -30.22 10.56
N LYS A 538 -21.59 -29.80 11.79
CA LYS A 538 -22.52 -29.91 12.93
C LYS A 538 -23.82 -29.12 12.71
N MET A 539 -23.74 -27.99 12.02
CA MET A 539 -24.90 -27.17 11.63
C MET A 539 -25.68 -27.74 10.41
N LYS A 540 -25.29 -28.92 9.88
CA LYS A 540 -25.88 -29.58 8.69
C LYS A 540 -25.84 -28.71 7.43
N ILE A 541 -24.90 -27.80 7.32
CA ILE A 541 -24.75 -26.92 6.15
C ILE A 541 -23.86 -27.58 5.08
N TYR A 542 -22.86 -28.34 5.50
CA TYR A 542 -21.93 -29.08 4.64
C TYR A 542 -21.92 -30.58 4.93
#